data_0cf5dafd8b0acec676855720d4e93256
#
_entry.id   0cf5dafd8b0acec676855720d4e93256
#
_cell.length_a   1.000
_cell.length_b   1.000
_cell.length_c   1.000
_cell.angle_alpha   90.00
_cell.angle_beta   90.00
_cell.angle_gamma   90.00
#
_symmetry.space_group_name_H-M   'P 1'
#
loop_
_entity.id
_entity.type
_entity.pdbx_description
1 polymer ?
#
loop_
_entity_poly.entity_id
_entity_poly.type
_entity_poly.pdbx_seq_one_letter_code
_entity_poly.pdbx_strand_id
1 'polypeptide(L)'
;LDELIEACTVRIEEMMRPFQEKVALLCEITGVEKRTVQAIIAEIGVDMSRFPTDKHVASWAGVCPGNNESAGKRKSGRIRKGSPWLKEALVEAAHAASRAKGTYFYALFHRLAARRGKKRALIAVAHAILIIIYHMLKEGSHYRELGQDYFDRLNRDALSRRLVRRLESLGYQVELKDLEAVA
;
A
#
# COMPACT_ATOMS: atom_id res chain seq x y z
N LEU A 1 28.08 19.24 7.46
CA LEU A 1 26.77 18.72 7.05
C LEU A 1 26.42 17.49 7.87
N ASP A 2 27.33 16.54 8.04
CA ASP A 2 27.12 15.29 8.76
C ASP A 2 26.79 15.52 10.25
N GLU A 3 27.47 16.44 10.90
CA GLU A 3 27.18 16.86 12.29
C GLU A 3 25.76 17.42 12.45
N LEU A 4 25.26 18.18 11.47
CA LEU A 4 23.90 18.70 11.47
C LEU A 4 22.87 17.60 11.26
N ILE A 5 23.17 16.65 10.39
CA ILE A 5 22.29 15.48 10.16
C ILE A 5 22.22 14.63 11.44
N GLU A 6 23.35 14.42 12.11
CA GLU A 6 23.41 13.67 13.36
C GLU A 6 22.60 14.36 14.46
N ALA A 7 22.80 15.67 14.64
CA ALA A 7 22.06 16.46 15.62
C ALA A 7 20.54 16.42 15.39
N CYS A 8 20.11 16.51 14.11
CA CYS A 8 18.70 16.37 13.74
C CYS A 8 18.19 14.96 14.04
N THR A 9 18.98 13.92 13.72
CA THR A 9 18.61 12.52 13.96
C THR A 9 18.40 12.25 15.46
N VAL A 10 19.33 12.69 16.31
CA VAL A 10 19.21 12.58 17.76
C VAL A 10 17.95 13.29 18.27
N ARG A 11 17.70 14.51 17.78
CA ARG A 11 16.49 15.25 18.17
C ARG A 11 15.19 14.58 17.76
N ILE A 12 15.13 14.02 16.56
CA ILE A 12 13.97 13.23 16.08
C ILE A 12 13.77 12.00 16.98
N GLU A 13 14.84 11.29 17.32
CA GLU A 13 14.77 10.12 18.20
C GLU A 13 14.24 10.44 19.60
N GLU A 14 14.69 11.56 20.18
CA GLU A 14 14.17 12.06 21.47
C GLU A 14 12.66 12.35 21.39
N MET A 15 12.22 13.05 20.35
CA MET A 15 10.80 13.38 20.15
C MET A 15 9.94 12.15 19.89
N MET A 16 10.50 11.12 19.29
CA MET A 16 9.81 9.86 18.97
C MET A 16 9.79 8.86 20.14
N ARG A 17 10.51 9.11 21.26
CA ARG A 17 10.51 8.21 22.43
C ARG A 17 9.11 7.81 22.90
N PRO A 18 8.11 8.70 23.02
CA PRO A 18 6.77 8.33 23.46
C PRO A 18 6.03 7.40 22.47
N PHE A 19 6.50 7.31 21.23
CA PHE A 19 5.84 6.59 20.14
C PHE A 19 6.61 5.35 19.68
N GLN A 20 7.64 4.92 20.42
CA GLN A 20 8.52 3.81 19.98
C GLN A 20 7.77 2.50 19.72
N GLU A 21 6.77 2.16 20.53
CA GLU A 21 5.93 0.98 20.31
C GLU A 21 5.17 1.09 18.97
N LYS A 22 4.63 2.27 18.66
CA LYS A 22 3.93 2.53 17.40
C LYS A 22 4.89 2.53 16.22
N VAL A 23 6.10 3.06 16.39
CA VAL A 23 7.15 3.00 15.37
C VAL A 23 7.52 1.54 15.07
N ALA A 24 7.76 0.72 16.10
CA ALA A 24 8.07 -0.70 15.92
C ALA A 24 6.93 -1.44 15.21
N LEU A 25 5.69 -1.21 15.64
CA LEU A 25 4.49 -1.79 15.04
C LEU A 25 4.40 -1.46 13.53
N LEU A 26 4.57 -0.21 13.15
CA LEU A 26 4.44 0.21 11.75
C LEU A 26 5.61 -0.23 10.87
N CYS A 27 6.78 -0.48 11.44
CA CYS A 27 7.93 -1.05 10.72
C CYS A 27 7.72 -2.52 10.29
N GLU A 28 6.69 -3.20 10.79
CA GLU A 28 6.30 -4.54 10.32
C GLU A 28 5.78 -4.50 8.86
N ILE A 29 5.30 -3.35 8.40
CA ILE A 29 4.75 -3.21 7.05
C ILE A 29 5.88 -3.29 6.03
N THR A 30 5.76 -4.19 5.07
CA THR A 30 6.75 -4.35 4.00
C THR A 30 7.04 -3.03 3.29
N GLY A 31 8.32 -2.64 3.28
CA GLY A 31 8.80 -1.41 2.61
C GLY A 31 8.63 -0.13 3.44
N VAL A 32 8.21 -0.24 4.70
CA VAL A 32 8.08 0.89 5.63
C VAL A 32 9.20 0.81 6.66
N GLU A 33 10.12 1.76 6.64
CA GLU A 33 11.27 1.83 7.54
C GLU A 33 11.08 2.93 8.60
N LYS A 34 11.94 2.90 9.63
CA LYS A 34 11.89 3.80 10.79
C LYS A 34 11.75 5.28 10.38
N ARG A 35 12.52 5.77 9.42
CA ARG A 35 12.44 7.17 8.95
C ARG A 35 11.11 7.49 8.30
N THR A 36 10.61 6.59 7.48
CA THR A 36 9.28 6.73 6.84
C THR A 36 8.18 6.77 7.90
N VAL A 37 8.24 5.89 8.92
CA VAL A 37 7.29 5.91 10.04
C VAL A 37 7.35 7.21 10.81
N GLN A 38 8.54 7.71 11.11
CA GLN A 38 8.73 8.98 11.80
C GLN A 38 8.09 10.15 11.05
N ALA A 39 8.30 10.22 9.73
CA ALA A 39 7.67 11.22 8.88
C ALA A 39 6.14 11.10 8.87
N ILE A 40 5.62 9.88 8.79
CA ILE A 40 4.18 9.63 8.82
C ILE A 40 3.57 10.04 10.17
N ILE A 41 4.18 9.64 11.30
CA ILE A 41 3.71 10.01 12.63
C ILE A 41 3.77 11.53 12.85
N ALA A 42 4.81 12.20 12.35
CA ALA A 42 4.93 13.65 12.44
C ALA A 42 3.77 14.36 11.72
N GLU A 43 3.27 13.80 10.62
CA GLU A 43 2.22 14.39 9.79
C GLU A 43 0.80 14.08 10.29
N ILE A 44 0.51 12.83 10.65
CA ILE A 44 -0.86 12.40 11.01
C ILE A 44 -1.06 12.13 12.50
N GLY A 45 0.03 12.04 13.28
CA GLY A 45 -0.02 11.61 14.66
C GLY A 45 -0.28 10.12 14.82
N VAL A 46 -0.49 9.68 16.06
CA VAL A 46 -0.85 8.29 16.40
C VAL A 46 -2.32 8.13 16.78
N ASP A 47 -3.01 9.23 17.05
CA ASP A 47 -4.43 9.23 17.41
C ASP A 47 -5.29 9.32 16.17
N MET A 48 -5.87 8.18 15.79
CA MET A 48 -6.73 8.06 14.62
C MET A 48 -8.18 8.52 14.87
N SER A 49 -8.53 8.94 16.08
CA SER A 49 -9.85 9.55 16.36
C SER A 49 -10.05 10.86 15.60
N ARG A 50 -8.96 11.53 15.23
CA ARG A 50 -8.94 12.75 14.40
C ARG A 50 -9.47 12.53 12.97
N PHE A 51 -9.46 11.29 12.50
CA PHE A 51 -9.97 10.93 11.18
C PHE A 51 -11.16 9.96 11.32
N PRO A 52 -12.37 10.37 10.95
CA PRO A 52 -13.56 9.53 11.09
C PRO A 52 -13.44 8.17 10.40
N THR A 53 -12.77 8.12 9.24
CA THR A 53 -12.49 6.89 8.51
C THR A 53 -11.13 6.92 7.81
N ASP A 54 -10.67 5.75 7.40
CA ASP A 54 -9.51 5.54 6.52
C ASP A 54 -9.56 6.38 5.23
N LYS A 55 -10.76 6.60 4.68
CA LYS A 55 -10.98 7.44 3.49
C LYS A 55 -10.66 8.92 3.76
N HIS A 56 -10.90 9.39 4.97
CA HIS A 56 -10.60 10.77 5.34
C HIS A 56 -9.09 11.00 5.41
N VAL A 57 -8.33 10.11 6.05
CA VAL A 57 -6.86 10.23 6.10
C VAL A 57 -6.25 10.11 4.70
N ALA A 58 -6.74 9.18 3.86
CA ALA A 58 -6.26 9.02 2.49
C ALA A 58 -6.58 10.23 1.59
N SER A 59 -7.72 10.87 1.80
CA SER A 59 -8.09 12.11 1.12
C SER A 59 -7.22 13.28 1.57
N TRP A 60 -6.96 13.40 2.88
CA TRP A 60 -6.08 14.41 3.45
C TRP A 60 -4.65 14.27 2.94
N ALA A 61 -4.12 13.06 2.88
CA ALA A 61 -2.80 12.76 2.30
C ALA A 61 -2.71 13.03 0.78
N GLY A 62 -3.86 13.14 0.10
CA GLY A 62 -3.90 13.34 -1.35
C GLY A 62 -3.43 12.12 -2.15
N VAL A 63 -3.60 10.91 -1.62
CA VAL A 63 -3.30 9.65 -2.32
C VAL A 63 -4.54 8.99 -2.90
N CYS A 64 -5.72 9.57 -2.68
CA CYS A 64 -6.95 9.15 -3.33
C CYS A 64 -7.08 9.74 -4.75
N PRO A 65 -7.70 9.01 -5.70
CA PRO A 65 -8.10 9.59 -6.97
C PRO A 65 -9.14 10.69 -6.74
N GLY A 66 -8.98 11.80 -7.44
CA GLY A 66 -9.97 12.88 -7.40
C GLY A 66 -11.30 12.41 -8.00
N ASN A 67 -12.41 12.83 -7.39
CA ASN A 67 -13.74 12.63 -7.94
C ASN A 67 -14.12 13.86 -8.77
N ASN A 68 -13.65 13.90 -10.03
CA ASN A 68 -14.02 14.95 -10.99
C ASN A 68 -14.95 14.33 -12.03
N GLU A 69 -16.22 14.32 -11.67
CA GLU A 69 -17.29 13.76 -12.48
C GLU A 69 -18.39 14.78 -12.64
N SER A 70 -18.98 14.88 -13.83
CA SER A 70 -20.12 15.76 -14.13
C SER A 70 -21.03 15.07 -15.12
N ALA A 71 -22.33 15.03 -14.82
CA ALA A 71 -23.36 14.37 -15.63
C ALA A 71 -23.00 12.91 -16.01
N GLY A 72 -22.50 12.11 -15.04
CA GLY A 72 -22.10 10.71 -15.24
C GLY A 72 -20.81 10.54 -16.05
N LYS A 73 -20.15 11.61 -16.50
CA LYS A 73 -18.89 11.56 -17.25
C LYS A 73 -17.70 11.90 -16.36
N ARG A 74 -16.78 10.94 -16.19
CA ARG A 74 -15.54 11.16 -15.46
C ARG A 74 -14.58 12.02 -16.26
N LYS A 75 -14.30 13.24 -15.77
CA LYS A 75 -13.41 14.20 -16.42
C LYS A 75 -11.93 13.97 -16.09
N SER A 76 -11.61 13.61 -14.85
CA SER A 76 -10.22 13.39 -14.42
C SER A 76 -10.15 12.43 -13.24
N GLY A 77 -9.11 11.55 -13.23
CA GLY A 77 -8.73 10.74 -12.08
C GLY A 77 -7.45 11.24 -11.41
N ARG A 78 -7.08 12.51 -11.62
CA ARG A 78 -5.91 13.12 -11.00
C ARG A 78 -6.10 13.17 -9.48
N ILE A 79 -5.06 12.81 -8.73
CA ILE A 79 -5.06 12.92 -7.26
C ILE A 79 -5.15 14.39 -6.86
N ARG A 80 -5.77 14.64 -5.69
CA ARG A 80 -5.87 15.99 -5.11
C ARG A 80 -4.53 16.44 -4.53
N LYS A 81 -4.40 17.74 -4.30
CA LYS A 81 -3.34 18.28 -3.45
C LYS A 81 -3.60 17.80 -2.01
N GLY A 82 -2.59 17.27 -1.36
CA GLY A 82 -2.59 16.86 0.04
C GLY A 82 -1.27 17.25 0.67
N SER A 83 -0.94 16.76 1.88
CA SER A 83 0.37 16.98 2.46
C SER A 83 1.48 16.46 1.54
N PRO A 84 2.40 17.33 1.07
CA PRO A 84 3.50 16.89 0.21
C PRO A 84 4.45 15.96 0.97
N TRP A 85 4.72 16.22 2.25
CA TRP A 85 5.62 15.44 3.09
C TRP A 85 5.12 14.02 3.33
N LEU A 86 3.85 13.88 3.73
CA LEU A 86 3.24 12.58 3.90
C LEU A 86 3.20 11.78 2.58
N LYS A 87 2.87 12.46 1.48
CA LYS A 87 2.84 11.81 0.17
C LYS A 87 4.21 11.32 -0.26
N GLU A 88 5.26 12.10 -0.05
CA GLU A 88 6.64 11.73 -0.35
C GLU A 88 7.05 10.49 0.42
N ALA A 89 6.87 10.49 1.75
CA ALA A 89 7.16 9.34 2.61
C ALA A 89 6.40 8.08 2.18
N LEU A 90 5.10 8.20 1.86
CA LEU A 90 4.29 7.08 1.40
C LEU A 90 4.70 6.56 0.01
N VAL A 91 5.13 7.45 -0.89
CA VAL A 91 5.60 7.04 -2.22
C VAL A 91 6.97 6.36 -2.12
N GLU A 92 7.84 6.80 -1.24
CA GLU A 92 9.12 6.15 -0.96
C GLU A 92 8.89 4.73 -0.42
N ALA A 93 8.03 4.57 0.60
CA ALA A 93 7.61 3.26 1.09
C ALA A 93 7.01 2.39 -0.03
N ALA A 94 6.15 2.95 -0.87
CA ALA A 94 5.55 2.23 -2.00
C ALA A 94 6.60 1.77 -3.03
N HIS A 95 7.64 2.56 -3.27
CA HIS A 95 8.76 2.15 -4.12
C HIS A 95 9.51 0.96 -3.52
N ALA A 96 9.82 0.95 -2.23
CA ALA A 96 10.46 -0.16 -1.55
C ALA A 96 9.56 -1.40 -1.57
N ALA A 97 8.30 -1.27 -1.16
CA ALA A 97 7.32 -2.35 -1.12
C ALA A 97 7.06 -2.97 -2.50
N SER A 98 7.04 -2.16 -3.57
CA SER A 98 6.82 -2.66 -4.94
C SER A 98 7.96 -3.53 -5.48
N ARG A 99 9.13 -3.51 -4.85
CA ARG A 99 10.30 -4.34 -5.21
C ARG A 99 10.42 -5.60 -4.36
N ALA A 100 9.73 -5.66 -3.23
CA ALA A 100 9.76 -6.79 -2.31
C ALA A 100 8.99 -7.99 -2.91
N LYS A 101 9.70 -8.87 -3.63
CA LYS A 101 9.12 -10.06 -4.25
C LYS A 101 8.47 -10.96 -3.19
N GLY A 102 7.42 -11.67 -3.59
CA GLY A 102 6.71 -12.58 -2.67
C GLY A 102 5.63 -11.89 -1.83
N THR A 103 5.48 -10.57 -1.92
CA THR A 103 4.57 -9.80 -1.08
C THR A 103 3.30 -9.36 -1.81
N TYR A 104 2.27 -9.03 -1.02
CA TYR A 104 1.02 -8.43 -1.50
C TYR A 104 1.25 -7.13 -2.30
N PHE A 105 2.13 -6.23 -1.80
CA PHE A 105 2.39 -4.95 -2.46
C PHE A 105 3.10 -5.12 -3.80
N TYR A 106 4.01 -6.09 -3.91
CA TYR A 106 4.61 -6.46 -5.19
C TYR A 106 3.54 -6.87 -6.20
N ALA A 107 2.65 -7.79 -5.80
CA ALA A 107 1.55 -8.26 -6.66
C ALA A 107 0.58 -7.12 -7.04
N LEU A 108 0.19 -6.28 -6.08
CA LEU A 108 -0.67 -5.11 -6.29
C LEU A 108 -0.05 -4.15 -7.31
N PHE A 109 1.23 -3.81 -7.13
CA PHE A 109 1.95 -2.92 -8.03
C PHE A 109 1.96 -3.46 -9.46
N HIS A 110 2.42 -4.69 -9.67
CA HIS A 110 2.55 -5.27 -11.00
C HIS A 110 1.20 -5.43 -11.70
N ARG A 111 0.17 -5.86 -10.97
CA ARG A 111 -1.20 -5.97 -11.48
C ARG A 111 -1.75 -4.62 -11.97
N LEU A 112 -1.49 -3.55 -11.23
CA LEU A 112 -1.96 -2.20 -11.60
C LEU A 112 -1.07 -1.55 -12.65
N ALA A 113 0.25 -1.72 -12.58
CA ALA A 113 1.21 -1.12 -13.50
C ALA A 113 0.96 -1.56 -14.95
N ALA A 114 0.62 -2.83 -15.16
CA ALA A 114 0.29 -3.37 -16.48
C ALA A 114 -0.92 -2.68 -17.15
N ARG A 115 -1.89 -2.18 -16.35
CA ARG A 115 -3.15 -1.60 -16.88
C ARG A 115 -3.21 -0.08 -16.78
N ARG A 116 -2.58 0.51 -15.77
CA ARG A 116 -2.72 1.92 -15.42
C ARG A 116 -1.41 2.71 -15.46
N GLY A 117 -0.29 2.01 -15.69
CA GLY A 117 1.06 2.58 -15.68
C GLY A 117 1.67 2.68 -14.27
N LYS A 118 3.01 2.72 -14.21
CA LYS A 118 3.79 2.64 -12.98
C LYS A 118 3.47 3.74 -11.95
N LYS A 119 3.33 5.00 -12.38
CA LYS A 119 3.06 6.13 -11.47
C LYS A 119 1.73 5.96 -10.73
N ARG A 120 0.67 5.51 -11.43
CA ARG A 120 -0.65 5.27 -10.81
C ARG A 120 -0.62 4.04 -9.90
N ALA A 121 0.13 3.02 -10.27
CA ALA A 121 0.31 1.82 -9.45
C ALA A 121 1.01 2.16 -8.12
N LEU A 122 2.07 2.98 -8.14
CA LEU A 122 2.75 3.44 -6.92
C LEU A 122 1.82 4.21 -5.98
N ILE A 123 1.01 5.12 -6.52
CA ILE A 123 0.02 5.85 -5.69
C ILE A 123 -1.01 4.89 -5.09
N ALA A 124 -1.40 3.84 -5.80
CA ALA A 124 -2.32 2.84 -5.25
C ALA A 124 -1.67 2.00 -4.13
N VAL A 125 -0.38 1.65 -4.25
CA VAL A 125 0.37 1.00 -3.18
C VAL A 125 0.53 1.95 -1.98
N ALA A 126 0.90 3.22 -2.21
CA ALA A 126 0.99 4.24 -1.16
C ALA A 126 -0.35 4.41 -0.41
N HIS A 127 -1.47 4.43 -1.15
CA HIS A 127 -2.81 4.44 -0.56
C HIS A 127 -3.06 3.19 0.30
N ALA A 128 -2.74 2.00 -0.19
CA ALA A 128 -2.93 0.76 0.56
C ALA A 128 -2.08 0.74 1.85
N ILE A 129 -0.82 1.19 1.79
CA ILE A 129 0.04 1.34 2.97
C ILE A 129 -0.62 2.26 4.01
N LEU A 130 -1.11 3.43 3.59
CA LEU A 130 -1.73 4.40 4.50
C LEU A 130 -3.01 3.84 5.16
N ILE A 131 -3.84 3.11 4.42
CA ILE A 131 -5.03 2.44 4.97
C ILE A 131 -4.63 1.42 6.04
N ILE A 132 -3.60 0.62 5.78
CA ILE A 132 -3.08 -0.36 6.75
C ILE A 132 -2.58 0.35 7.99
N ILE A 133 -1.77 1.41 7.84
CA ILE A 133 -1.29 2.24 8.96
C ILE A 133 -2.45 2.77 9.79
N TYR A 134 -3.50 3.30 9.17
CA TYR A 134 -4.68 3.79 9.86
C TYR A 134 -5.32 2.70 10.75
N HIS A 135 -5.54 1.50 10.21
CA HIS A 135 -6.14 0.40 10.97
C HIS A 135 -5.20 -0.11 12.08
N MET A 136 -3.91 -0.26 11.79
CA MET A 136 -2.94 -0.69 12.81
C MET A 136 -2.86 0.30 13.98
N LEU A 137 -2.86 1.61 13.72
CA LEU A 137 -2.85 2.63 14.76
C LEU A 137 -4.16 2.67 15.55
N LYS A 138 -5.30 2.51 14.87
CA LYS A 138 -6.63 2.58 15.46
C LYS A 138 -6.96 1.36 16.32
N GLU A 139 -6.59 0.18 15.85
CA GLU A 139 -6.99 -1.10 16.44
C GLU A 139 -5.86 -1.73 17.27
N GLY A 140 -4.62 -1.24 17.11
CA GLY A 140 -3.44 -1.85 17.73
C GLY A 140 -3.08 -3.22 17.12
N SER A 141 -3.60 -3.52 15.93
CA SER A 141 -3.36 -4.80 15.25
C SER A 141 -1.99 -4.86 14.59
N HIS A 142 -1.42 -6.07 14.47
CA HIS A 142 -0.17 -6.31 13.76
C HIS A 142 -0.37 -6.42 12.26
N TYR A 143 0.68 -6.10 11.49
CA TYR A 143 0.67 -6.29 10.05
C TYR A 143 0.61 -7.77 9.70
N ARG A 144 -0.27 -8.11 8.74
CA ARG A 144 -0.36 -9.46 8.18
C ARG A 144 -0.07 -9.42 6.70
N GLU A 145 1.04 -10.03 6.30
CA GLU A 145 1.38 -10.19 4.89
C GLU A 145 0.43 -11.17 4.21
N LEU A 146 -0.20 -10.75 3.12
CA LEU A 146 -1.18 -11.55 2.39
C LEU A 146 -0.57 -12.43 1.29
N GLY A 147 0.69 -12.15 0.92
CA GLY A 147 1.43 -12.88 -0.11
C GLY A 147 1.13 -12.41 -1.54
N GLN A 148 1.99 -12.81 -2.46
CA GLN A 148 1.88 -12.42 -3.86
C GLN A 148 0.72 -13.08 -4.60
N ASP A 149 0.25 -14.22 -4.10
CA ASP A 149 -0.84 -15.02 -4.67
C ASP A 149 -2.23 -14.58 -4.19
N TYR A 150 -2.31 -13.53 -3.35
CA TYR A 150 -3.57 -13.04 -2.78
C TYR A 150 -4.65 -12.80 -3.84
N PHE A 151 -4.30 -12.12 -4.95
CA PHE A 151 -5.27 -11.82 -6.01
C PHE A 151 -5.67 -13.05 -6.83
N ASP A 152 -4.80 -14.03 -6.94
CA ASP A 152 -5.06 -15.28 -7.66
C ASP A 152 -5.98 -16.17 -6.81
N ARG A 153 -5.75 -16.25 -5.50
CA ARG A 153 -6.65 -16.93 -4.55
C ARG A 153 -8.04 -16.30 -4.52
N LEU A 154 -8.11 -14.97 -4.52
CA LEU A 154 -9.37 -14.23 -4.46
C LEU A 154 -10.27 -14.47 -5.69
N ASN A 155 -9.69 -14.76 -6.85
CA ASN A 155 -10.40 -14.94 -8.11
C ASN A 155 -9.98 -16.25 -8.83
N ARG A 156 -9.73 -17.33 -8.07
CA ARG A 156 -9.22 -18.62 -8.57
C ARG A 156 -9.97 -19.11 -9.80
N ASP A 157 -11.30 -19.19 -9.74
CA ASP A 157 -12.11 -19.74 -10.84
C ASP A 157 -12.06 -18.88 -12.09
N ALA A 158 -12.06 -17.55 -11.93
CA ALA A 158 -11.95 -16.65 -13.09
C ALA A 158 -10.55 -16.72 -13.72
N LEU A 159 -9.51 -16.87 -12.89
CA LEU A 159 -8.15 -17.06 -13.36
C LEU A 159 -8.01 -18.38 -14.11
N SER A 160 -8.48 -19.48 -13.51
CA SER A 160 -8.44 -20.83 -14.12
C SER A 160 -9.12 -20.84 -15.48
N ARG A 161 -10.35 -20.34 -15.58
CA ARG A 161 -11.07 -20.23 -16.86
C ARG A 161 -10.32 -19.40 -17.91
N ARG A 162 -9.66 -18.32 -17.51
CA ARG A 162 -8.85 -17.50 -18.41
C ARG A 162 -7.62 -18.23 -18.92
N LEU A 163 -6.92 -18.97 -18.04
CA LEU A 163 -5.74 -19.75 -18.40
C LEU A 163 -6.09 -20.91 -19.34
N VAL A 164 -7.19 -21.64 -19.05
CA VAL A 164 -7.71 -22.70 -19.93
C VAL A 164 -7.97 -22.15 -21.34
N ARG A 165 -8.77 -21.10 -21.46
CA ARG A 165 -9.05 -20.47 -22.77
C ARG A 165 -7.78 -20.04 -23.50
N ARG A 166 -6.77 -19.57 -22.76
CA ARG A 166 -5.50 -19.19 -23.37
C ARG A 166 -4.74 -20.39 -23.93
N LEU A 167 -4.70 -21.50 -23.20
CA LEU A 167 -4.07 -22.74 -23.65
C LEU A 167 -4.84 -23.35 -24.85
N GLU A 168 -6.16 -23.37 -24.78
CA GLU A 168 -7.01 -23.83 -25.91
C GLU A 168 -6.76 -23.00 -27.18
N SER A 169 -6.62 -21.68 -27.04
CA SER A 169 -6.29 -20.79 -28.17
C SER A 169 -4.89 -21.04 -28.79
N LEU A 170 -4.02 -21.76 -28.08
CA LEU A 170 -2.71 -22.20 -28.55
C LEU A 170 -2.74 -23.63 -29.12
N GLY A 171 -3.93 -24.27 -29.21
CA GLY A 171 -4.12 -25.59 -29.76
C GLY A 171 -4.01 -26.73 -28.73
N TYR A 172 -4.01 -26.47 -27.46
CA TYR A 172 -3.99 -27.49 -26.40
C TYR A 172 -5.39 -27.87 -25.95
N GLN A 173 -5.62 -29.16 -25.71
CA GLN A 173 -6.79 -29.62 -24.95
C GLN A 173 -6.46 -29.61 -23.48
N VAL A 174 -7.30 -28.95 -22.63
CA VAL A 174 -7.00 -28.73 -21.23
C VAL A 174 -8.09 -29.34 -20.35
N GLU A 175 -7.70 -30.25 -19.46
CA GLU A 175 -8.52 -30.80 -18.40
C GLU A 175 -8.00 -30.31 -17.04
N LEU A 176 -8.86 -29.72 -16.23
CA LEU A 176 -8.50 -29.30 -14.87
C LEU A 176 -8.90 -30.40 -13.87
N LYS A 177 -7.94 -30.81 -13.05
CA LYS A 177 -8.18 -31.67 -11.88
C LYS A 177 -7.76 -30.90 -10.64
N ASP A 178 -8.66 -30.81 -9.65
CA ASP A 178 -8.29 -30.26 -8.36
C ASP A 178 -7.27 -31.18 -7.70
N LEU A 179 -6.21 -30.60 -7.12
CA LEU A 179 -5.32 -31.34 -6.25
C LEU A 179 -6.13 -31.70 -5.00
N GLU A 180 -6.28 -32.97 -4.70
CA GLU A 180 -6.82 -33.42 -3.42
C GLU A 180 -6.04 -32.76 -2.32
N ALA A 181 -6.72 -32.17 -1.34
CA ALA A 181 -6.09 -31.62 -0.17
C ALA A 181 -5.33 -32.75 0.52
N VAL A 182 -4.00 -32.70 0.44
CA VAL A 182 -3.16 -33.60 1.25
C VAL A 182 -3.45 -33.23 2.69
N ALA A 183 -4.13 -34.13 3.37
CA ALA A 183 -4.52 -34.04 4.77
C ALA A 183 -3.29 -33.99 5.70
#